data_a203de476eb124c817abc51fe1c12e02
#
_entry.id   a203de476eb124c817abc51fe1c12e02
#
_cell.length_a   1.000
_cell.length_b   1.000
_cell.length_c   1.000
_cell.angle_alpha   90.00
_cell.angle_beta   90.00
_cell.angle_gamma   90.00
#
_symmetry.space_group_name_H-M   'P 1'
#
loop_
_entity.id
_entity.type
_entity.pdbx_description
1 polymer ?
#
loop_
_entity_poly.entity_id
_entity_poly.type
_entity_poly.pdbx_seq_one_letter_code
_entity_poly.pdbx_strand_id
1 'polypeptide(L)'
;MDEALIREQEQQLQKTGKYYKHICWMAVPPLCMACYLYGLRPLLLCGIAMLTGNLCDRLVSLLRHRVYQNSDLSNESFGLVIALLMPVTVDIYVLVAAVLAGVLIGKEVFGGYGSYPFNPAAVGYAVAAVSWPEQVFRYPQPYTAIPLWDASGVPVSSAIEDTLSSGGMLNYSSIALSLGEYAAPMGTGAALVLLACGLFLWSQKDAHMAASVSFLATCALIAFFFPRQAGLADSAVLVNALPRLQCVRDELLTGAVLFSAVFLINEPYTCAHHRMGRILYGVLVGVVSMGFRYYGVYETGVCFAVLAVNSISAWIDRTEMRLYRLLYHLPASGAGKEAAE
;
A
#
# COMPACT_ATOMS: atom_id res chain seq x y z
N MET A 1 3.95 35.14 -13.40
CA MET A 1 3.90 33.93 -12.53
C MET A 1 4.94 34.16 -11.46
N ASP A 2 4.52 34.34 -10.19
CA ASP A 2 5.38 34.82 -9.11
C ASP A 2 6.55 33.86 -8.84
N GLU A 3 7.79 34.42 -8.74
CA GLU A 3 9.00 33.65 -8.39
C GLU A 3 8.83 32.85 -7.09
N ALA A 4 8.00 33.32 -6.17
CA ALA A 4 7.66 32.62 -4.93
C ALA A 4 6.91 31.30 -5.19
N LEU A 5 5.94 31.29 -6.12
CA LEU A 5 5.19 30.11 -6.53
C LEU A 5 6.08 29.08 -7.20
N ILE A 6 7.02 29.52 -8.03
CA ILE A 6 7.99 28.63 -8.68
C ILE A 6 8.89 27.97 -7.65
N ARG A 7 9.41 28.72 -6.68
CA ARG A 7 10.25 28.19 -5.59
C ARG A 7 9.51 27.21 -4.68
N GLU A 8 8.24 27.47 -4.37
CA GLU A 8 7.41 26.54 -3.61
C GLU A 8 7.18 25.20 -4.37
N GLN A 9 6.91 25.29 -5.67
CA GLN A 9 6.76 24.10 -6.51
C GLN A 9 8.06 23.30 -6.61
N GLU A 10 9.20 23.95 -6.78
CA GLU A 10 10.51 23.30 -6.80
C GLU A 10 10.84 22.63 -5.47
N GLN A 11 10.52 23.27 -4.33
CA GLN A 11 10.73 22.69 -3.01
C GLN A 11 9.83 21.47 -2.77
N GLN A 12 8.58 21.51 -3.22
CA GLN A 12 7.67 20.37 -3.14
C GLN A 12 8.17 19.20 -4.00
N LEU A 13 8.60 19.47 -5.24
CA LEU A 13 9.18 18.47 -6.13
C LEU A 13 10.43 17.81 -5.54
N GLN A 14 11.33 18.59 -4.95
CA GLN A 14 12.53 18.08 -4.29
C GLN A 14 12.19 17.22 -3.07
N LYS A 15 11.20 17.63 -2.27
CA LYS A 15 10.75 16.89 -1.10
C LYS A 15 10.13 15.54 -1.49
N THR A 16 9.32 15.53 -2.53
CA THR A 16 8.67 14.32 -3.02
C THR A 16 9.66 13.36 -3.68
N GLY A 17 10.65 13.88 -4.41
CA GLY A 17 11.75 13.05 -4.95
C GLY A 17 12.58 12.36 -3.86
N LYS A 18 12.76 13.00 -2.69
CA LYS A 18 13.41 12.35 -1.51
C LYS A 18 12.55 11.21 -0.96
N TYR A 19 11.24 11.40 -0.89
CA TYR A 19 10.31 10.36 -0.44
C TYR A 19 10.46 9.07 -1.25
N TYR A 20 10.41 9.13 -2.60
CA TYR A 20 10.54 7.93 -3.43
C TYR A 20 11.91 7.26 -3.32
N LYS A 21 12.98 8.05 -3.16
CA LYS A 21 14.31 7.50 -2.84
C LYS A 21 14.31 6.71 -1.55
N HIS A 22 13.69 7.25 -0.48
CA HIS A 22 13.60 6.56 0.79
C HIS A 22 12.69 5.34 0.71
N ILE A 23 11.59 5.37 -0.07
CA ILE A 23 10.77 4.18 -0.34
C ILE A 23 11.58 3.07 -1.02
N CYS A 24 12.37 3.40 -2.06
CA CYS A 24 13.24 2.43 -2.71
C CYS A 24 14.25 1.81 -1.73
N TRP A 25 14.87 2.63 -0.86
CA TRP A 25 15.79 2.13 0.15
C TRP A 25 15.08 1.26 1.20
N MET A 26 13.89 1.65 1.63
CA MET A 26 13.11 0.89 2.63
C MET A 26 12.42 -0.35 2.04
N ALA A 27 12.35 -0.50 0.74
CA ALA A 27 11.94 -1.74 0.09
C ALA A 27 13.03 -2.83 0.12
N VAL A 28 14.31 -2.45 0.34
CA VAL A 28 15.44 -3.40 0.39
C VAL A 28 15.34 -4.37 1.56
N PRO A 29 15.08 -3.97 2.82
CA PRO A 29 14.97 -4.92 3.93
C PRO A 29 13.89 -5.99 3.76
N PRO A 30 12.62 -5.67 3.36
CA PRO A 30 11.62 -6.69 3.03
C PRO A 30 12.05 -7.60 1.87
N LEU A 31 12.72 -7.04 0.84
CA LEU A 31 13.28 -7.82 -0.25
C LEU A 31 14.36 -8.80 0.23
N CYS A 32 15.24 -8.38 1.13
CA CYS A 32 16.24 -9.28 1.73
C CYS A 32 15.59 -10.44 2.50
N MET A 33 14.51 -10.14 3.26
CA MET A 33 13.74 -11.19 3.94
C MET A 33 13.06 -12.13 2.94
N ALA A 34 12.49 -11.59 1.87
CA ALA A 34 11.92 -12.42 0.80
C ALA A 34 12.99 -13.33 0.14
N CYS A 35 14.19 -12.80 -0.09
CA CYS A 35 15.32 -13.60 -0.61
C CYS A 35 15.77 -14.68 0.38
N TYR A 36 15.73 -14.40 1.67
CA TYR A 36 16.04 -15.40 2.70
C TYR A 36 15.02 -16.53 2.73
N LEU A 37 13.71 -16.22 2.58
CA LEU A 37 12.62 -17.21 2.64
C LEU A 37 12.44 -18.00 1.33
N TYR A 38 12.69 -17.38 0.18
CA TYR A 38 12.31 -17.92 -1.13
C TYR A 38 13.44 -18.01 -2.16
N GLY A 39 14.67 -17.64 -1.77
CA GLY A 39 15.82 -17.63 -2.66
C GLY A 39 15.92 -16.37 -3.53
N LEU A 40 16.56 -16.47 -4.70
CA LEU A 40 16.91 -15.30 -5.51
C LEU A 40 15.78 -14.79 -6.45
N ARG A 41 14.67 -15.53 -6.58
CA ARG A 41 13.56 -15.12 -7.45
C ARG A 41 12.93 -13.78 -7.07
N PRO A 42 12.72 -13.41 -5.79
CA PRO A 42 12.24 -12.07 -5.43
C PRO A 42 13.11 -10.93 -5.98
N LEU A 43 14.44 -11.10 -5.95
CA LEU A 43 15.37 -10.11 -6.50
C LEU A 43 15.18 -9.93 -8.01
N LEU A 44 15.01 -11.05 -8.73
CA LEU A 44 14.74 -11.04 -10.17
C LEU A 44 13.41 -10.32 -10.46
N LEU A 45 12.33 -10.65 -9.76
CA LEU A 45 11.01 -10.04 -9.96
C LEU A 45 11.04 -8.53 -9.67
N CYS A 46 11.66 -8.12 -8.56
CA CYS A 46 11.83 -6.68 -8.24
C CYS A 46 12.67 -5.95 -9.29
N GLY A 47 13.74 -6.57 -9.78
CA GLY A 47 14.56 -6.02 -10.87
C GLY A 47 13.77 -5.83 -12.16
N ILE A 48 12.96 -6.82 -12.55
CA ILE A 48 12.08 -6.72 -13.73
C ILE A 48 11.04 -5.62 -13.54
N ALA A 49 10.43 -5.52 -12.36
CA ALA A 49 9.43 -4.51 -12.06
C ALA A 49 10.00 -3.08 -12.17
N MET A 50 11.19 -2.84 -11.59
CA MET A 50 11.88 -1.55 -11.70
C MET A 50 12.22 -1.20 -13.14
N LEU A 51 12.78 -2.14 -13.90
CA LEU A 51 13.11 -1.95 -15.31
C LEU A 51 11.88 -1.65 -16.15
N THR A 52 10.79 -2.39 -15.94
CA THR A 52 9.52 -2.19 -16.64
C THR A 52 8.95 -0.80 -16.36
N GLY A 53 8.93 -0.36 -15.10
CA GLY A 53 8.45 0.96 -14.72
C GLY A 53 9.27 2.08 -15.37
N ASN A 54 10.59 1.97 -15.33
CA ASN A 54 11.51 2.94 -15.91
C ASN A 54 11.41 3.00 -17.45
N LEU A 55 11.37 1.83 -18.11
CA LEU A 55 11.21 1.77 -19.57
C LEU A 55 9.88 2.34 -20.04
N CYS A 56 8.80 2.06 -19.31
CA CYS A 56 7.47 2.58 -19.59
C CYS A 56 7.46 4.12 -19.54
N ASP A 57 8.02 4.71 -18.50
CA ASP A 57 8.09 6.16 -18.33
C ASP A 57 8.94 6.84 -19.41
N ARG A 58 10.09 6.26 -19.76
CA ARG A 58 10.93 6.75 -20.88
C ARG A 58 10.19 6.72 -22.20
N LEU A 59 9.47 5.63 -22.48
CA LEU A 59 8.69 5.49 -23.70
C LEU A 59 7.58 6.54 -23.78
N VAL A 60 6.84 6.75 -22.68
CA VAL A 60 5.78 7.76 -22.60
C VAL A 60 6.36 9.18 -22.74
N SER A 61 7.49 9.46 -22.08
CA SER A 61 8.18 10.76 -22.20
C SER A 61 8.61 11.04 -23.64
N LEU A 62 9.13 10.02 -24.34
CA LEU A 62 9.51 10.12 -25.77
C LEU A 62 8.28 10.39 -26.65
N LEU A 63 7.18 9.64 -26.46
CA LEU A 63 5.95 9.79 -27.24
C LEU A 63 5.26 11.16 -27.01
N ARG A 64 5.37 11.70 -25.80
CA ARG A 64 4.80 13.02 -25.45
C ARG A 64 5.75 14.18 -25.68
N HIS A 65 6.95 13.94 -26.21
CA HIS A 65 8.00 14.96 -26.39
C HIS A 65 8.30 15.77 -25.12
N ARG A 66 8.23 15.11 -23.94
CA ARG A 66 8.59 15.71 -22.64
C ARG A 66 10.03 15.40 -22.28
N VAL A 67 10.68 16.33 -21.56
CA VAL A 67 12.01 16.06 -21.00
C VAL A 67 11.89 15.01 -19.91
N TYR A 68 12.57 13.87 -20.10
CA TYR A 68 12.62 12.80 -19.11
C TYR A 68 13.41 13.25 -17.87
N GLN A 69 12.79 13.26 -16.69
CA GLN A 69 13.45 13.56 -15.43
C GLN A 69 13.81 12.25 -14.71
N ASN A 70 15.05 11.83 -14.88
CA ASN A 70 15.57 10.58 -14.28
C ASN A 70 15.75 10.65 -12.74
N SER A 71 15.42 11.76 -12.09
CA SER A 71 15.77 12.02 -10.70
C SER A 71 14.68 11.65 -9.70
N ASP A 72 13.46 11.34 -10.15
CA ASP A 72 12.34 11.19 -9.22
C ASP A 72 12.14 9.76 -8.66
N LEU A 73 12.68 8.72 -9.30
CA LEU A 73 12.58 7.30 -8.89
C LEU A 73 11.15 6.83 -8.52
N SER A 74 10.12 7.58 -8.96
CA SER A 74 8.73 7.26 -8.60
C SER A 74 8.27 5.94 -9.23
N ASN A 75 8.62 5.70 -10.50
CA ASN A 75 8.20 4.49 -11.20
C ASN A 75 8.89 3.24 -10.68
N GLU A 76 10.17 3.36 -10.33
CA GLU A 76 10.93 2.31 -9.68
C GLU A 76 10.32 1.96 -8.33
N SER A 77 9.93 2.97 -7.53
CA SER A 77 9.28 2.74 -6.24
C SER A 77 7.92 2.07 -6.39
N PHE A 78 7.09 2.49 -7.35
CA PHE A 78 5.81 1.83 -7.64
C PHE A 78 6.00 0.39 -8.11
N GLY A 79 6.95 0.15 -9.01
CA GLY A 79 7.30 -1.20 -9.46
C GLY A 79 7.73 -2.11 -8.31
N LEU A 80 8.60 -1.62 -7.42
CA LEU A 80 9.03 -2.36 -6.23
C LEU A 80 7.86 -2.68 -5.28
N VAL A 81 7.00 -1.70 -5.00
CA VAL A 81 5.84 -1.89 -4.12
C VAL A 81 4.87 -2.90 -4.73
N ILE A 82 4.60 -2.85 -6.04
CA ILE A 82 3.77 -3.84 -6.74
C ILE A 82 4.39 -5.23 -6.62
N ALA A 83 5.69 -5.36 -6.91
CA ALA A 83 6.38 -6.64 -6.85
C ALA A 83 6.33 -7.24 -5.44
N LEU A 84 6.60 -6.45 -4.39
CA LEU A 84 6.58 -6.91 -3.00
C LEU A 84 5.19 -7.30 -2.49
N LEU A 85 4.12 -6.79 -3.11
CA LEU A 85 2.73 -7.20 -2.82
C LEU A 85 2.33 -8.50 -3.50
N MET A 86 3.08 -8.96 -4.50
CA MET A 86 2.77 -10.19 -5.23
C MET A 86 3.41 -11.43 -4.60
N PRO A 87 2.87 -12.63 -4.87
CA PRO A 87 3.55 -13.86 -4.50
C PRO A 87 4.81 -14.04 -5.34
N VAL A 88 5.78 -14.74 -4.78
CA VAL A 88 7.05 -15.01 -5.47
C VAL A 88 6.88 -15.98 -6.64
N THR A 89 5.78 -16.73 -6.67
CA THR A 89 5.41 -17.67 -7.75
C THR A 89 4.73 -17.00 -8.93
N VAL A 90 4.40 -15.71 -8.84
CA VAL A 90 3.74 -14.98 -9.93
C VAL A 90 4.53 -15.08 -11.23
N ASP A 91 3.83 -15.22 -12.35
CA ASP A 91 4.45 -15.20 -13.66
C ASP A 91 4.95 -13.80 -14.03
N ILE A 92 6.09 -13.77 -14.72
CA ILE A 92 6.74 -12.50 -15.09
C ILE A 92 5.80 -11.62 -15.93
N TYR A 93 5.00 -12.18 -16.83
CA TYR A 93 4.08 -11.40 -17.67
C TYR A 93 2.97 -10.72 -16.84
N VAL A 94 2.49 -11.35 -15.77
CA VAL A 94 1.48 -10.77 -14.85
C VAL A 94 2.08 -9.59 -14.11
N LEU A 95 3.31 -9.74 -13.60
CA LEU A 95 4.03 -8.66 -12.93
C LEU A 95 4.28 -7.48 -13.88
N VAL A 96 4.74 -7.75 -15.10
CA VAL A 96 4.95 -6.72 -16.14
C VAL A 96 3.64 -6.00 -16.46
N ALA A 97 2.53 -6.73 -16.66
CA ALA A 97 1.22 -6.15 -16.91
C ALA A 97 0.74 -5.27 -15.75
N ALA A 98 0.96 -5.72 -14.51
CA ALA A 98 0.64 -4.93 -13.32
C ALA A 98 1.42 -3.62 -13.24
N VAL A 99 2.74 -3.65 -13.46
CA VAL A 99 3.57 -2.45 -13.44
C VAL A 99 3.19 -1.50 -14.57
N LEU A 100 2.97 -2.02 -15.78
CA LEU A 100 2.49 -1.21 -16.91
C LEU A 100 1.14 -0.54 -16.59
N ALA A 101 0.18 -1.28 -16.02
CA ALA A 101 -1.10 -0.72 -15.60
C ALA A 101 -0.93 0.36 -14.53
N GLY A 102 -0.08 0.14 -13.52
CA GLY A 102 0.22 1.13 -12.50
C GLY A 102 0.81 2.41 -13.07
N VAL A 103 1.80 2.32 -13.94
CA VAL A 103 2.46 3.49 -14.53
C VAL A 103 1.56 4.16 -15.57
N LEU A 104 1.00 3.42 -16.53
CA LEU A 104 0.21 4.01 -17.62
C LEU A 104 -1.14 4.54 -17.10
N ILE A 105 -1.93 3.67 -16.46
CA ILE A 105 -3.29 4.01 -16.04
C ILE A 105 -3.27 4.81 -14.73
N GLY A 106 -2.43 4.39 -13.76
CA GLY A 106 -2.39 5.03 -12.46
C GLY A 106 -1.73 6.40 -12.46
N LYS A 107 -0.70 6.64 -13.33
CA LYS A 107 0.10 7.86 -13.34
C LYS A 107 -0.04 8.65 -14.65
N GLU A 108 0.31 8.05 -15.79
CA GLU A 108 0.52 8.78 -17.03
C GLU A 108 -0.78 9.30 -17.67
N VAL A 109 -1.90 8.57 -17.56
CA VAL A 109 -3.19 9.01 -18.08
C VAL A 109 -3.63 10.33 -17.45
N PHE A 110 -3.32 10.56 -16.17
CA PHE A 110 -3.69 11.76 -15.43
C PHE A 110 -2.71 12.94 -15.60
N GLY A 111 -1.69 12.80 -16.40
CA GLY A 111 -0.73 13.89 -16.67
C GLY A 111 0.70 13.64 -16.21
N GLY A 112 0.96 12.52 -15.55
CA GLY A 112 2.26 12.13 -15.06
C GLY A 112 2.54 12.56 -13.62
N TYR A 113 3.79 12.79 -13.30
CA TYR A 113 4.27 13.06 -11.96
C TYR A 113 3.51 14.21 -11.27
N GLY A 114 2.96 13.94 -10.10
CA GLY A 114 2.26 14.93 -9.27
C GLY A 114 0.80 15.21 -9.63
N SER A 115 0.24 14.60 -10.68
CA SER A 115 -1.11 14.88 -11.17
C SER A 115 -2.10 13.72 -11.00
N TYR A 116 -1.67 12.59 -10.47
CA TYR A 116 -2.51 11.40 -10.35
C TYR A 116 -3.34 11.39 -9.06
N PRO A 117 -4.65 11.06 -9.17
CA PRO A 117 -5.55 11.00 -8.02
C PRO A 117 -5.52 9.65 -7.29
N PHE A 118 -5.05 8.60 -7.94
CA PHE A 118 -5.00 7.25 -7.41
C PHE A 118 -3.56 6.79 -7.21
N ASN A 119 -3.30 6.04 -6.15
CA ASN A 119 -1.98 5.45 -5.92
C ASN A 119 -1.62 4.47 -7.05
N PRO A 120 -0.56 4.75 -7.85
CA PRO A 120 -0.23 3.92 -9.01
C PRO A 120 0.13 2.48 -8.65
N ALA A 121 0.75 2.25 -7.49
CA ALA A 121 1.05 0.89 -7.04
C ALA A 121 -0.24 0.11 -6.72
N ALA A 122 -1.22 0.76 -6.08
CA ALA A 122 -2.51 0.14 -5.81
C ALA A 122 -3.29 -0.15 -7.10
N VAL A 123 -3.24 0.76 -8.11
CA VAL A 123 -3.85 0.53 -9.44
C VAL A 123 -3.23 -0.69 -10.12
N GLY A 124 -1.90 -0.76 -10.18
CA GLY A 124 -1.21 -1.88 -10.81
C GLY A 124 -1.53 -3.21 -10.15
N TYR A 125 -1.48 -3.27 -8.83
CA TYR A 125 -1.86 -4.45 -8.08
C TYR A 125 -3.32 -4.84 -8.29
N ALA A 126 -4.25 -3.89 -8.26
CA ALA A 126 -5.69 -4.15 -8.44
C ALA A 126 -6.00 -4.74 -9.83
N VAL A 127 -5.34 -4.23 -10.89
CA VAL A 127 -5.48 -4.80 -12.24
C VAL A 127 -5.02 -6.25 -12.28
N ALA A 128 -3.89 -6.58 -11.68
CA ALA A 128 -3.40 -7.95 -11.64
C ALA A 128 -4.30 -8.85 -10.79
N ALA A 129 -4.75 -8.39 -9.63
CA ALA A 129 -5.62 -9.12 -8.72
C ALA A 129 -6.97 -9.49 -9.35
N VAL A 130 -7.54 -8.59 -10.15
CA VAL A 130 -8.80 -8.84 -10.86
C VAL A 130 -8.62 -9.72 -12.10
N SER A 131 -7.50 -9.52 -12.83
CA SER A 131 -7.27 -10.25 -14.09
C SER A 131 -6.71 -11.67 -13.90
N TRP A 132 -5.87 -11.86 -12.87
CA TRP A 132 -5.20 -13.15 -12.58
C TRP A 132 -5.28 -13.53 -11.09
N PRO A 133 -6.49 -13.66 -10.50
CA PRO A 133 -6.64 -13.93 -9.07
C PRO A 133 -5.95 -15.21 -8.62
N GLU A 134 -5.98 -16.27 -9.44
CA GLU A 134 -5.34 -17.55 -9.16
C GLU A 134 -3.81 -17.45 -9.00
N GLN A 135 -3.18 -16.46 -9.62
CA GLN A 135 -1.73 -16.25 -9.51
C GLN A 135 -1.38 -15.27 -8.40
N VAL A 136 -2.28 -14.34 -8.08
CA VAL A 136 -1.99 -13.26 -7.11
C VAL A 136 -2.31 -13.66 -5.67
N PHE A 137 -3.32 -14.51 -5.44
CA PHE A 137 -3.77 -14.87 -4.09
C PHE A 137 -3.35 -16.26 -3.62
N ARG A 138 -2.39 -16.88 -4.29
CA ARG A 138 -1.82 -18.15 -3.88
C ARG A 138 -0.33 -17.99 -3.59
N TYR A 139 0.08 -18.37 -2.40
CA TYR A 139 1.43 -18.14 -1.91
C TYR A 139 2.17 -19.45 -1.69
N PRO A 140 3.47 -19.52 -2.00
CA PRO A 140 4.30 -20.67 -1.67
C PRO A 140 4.57 -20.71 -0.17
N GLN A 141 4.83 -21.91 0.34
CA GLN A 141 5.31 -22.08 1.71
C GLN A 141 6.72 -21.50 1.84
N PRO A 142 7.06 -20.85 2.98
CA PRO A 142 8.41 -20.37 3.23
C PRO A 142 9.43 -21.52 3.19
N TYR A 143 10.67 -21.20 2.88
CA TYR A 143 11.78 -22.15 2.70
C TYR A 143 11.58 -23.16 1.55
N THR A 144 10.64 -22.92 0.65
CA THR A 144 10.50 -23.70 -0.56
C THR A 144 11.52 -23.24 -1.62
N ALA A 145 12.27 -24.17 -2.19
CA ALA A 145 13.17 -23.86 -3.30
C ALA A 145 12.39 -23.51 -4.56
N ILE A 146 12.45 -22.25 -4.97
CA ILE A 146 11.68 -21.74 -6.12
C ILE A 146 12.64 -21.49 -7.28
N PRO A 147 12.40 -22.12 -8.47
CA PRO A 147 13.20 -21.88 -9.66
C PRO A 147 13.15 -20.40 -10.10
N LEU A 148 14.23 -19.88 -10.68
CA LEU A 148 14.33 -18.46 -11.07
C LEU A 148 13.32 -18.06 -12.13
N TRP A 149 13.10 -18.89 -13.15
CA TRP A 149 12.32 -18.53 -14.33
C TRP A 149 10.90 -19.12 -14.35
N ASP A 150 10.73 -20.35 -13.91
CA ASP A 150 9.46 -21.05 -13.95
C ASP A 150 9.10 -21.58 -12.56
N ALA A 151 7.99 -21.12 -12.02
CA ALA A 151 7.47 -21.53 -10.71
C ALA A 151 6.17 -22.34 -10.82
N SER A 152 5.79 -22.79 -12.02
CA SER A 152 4.52 -23.49 -12.27
C SER A 152 4.35 -24.81 -11.49
N GLY A 153 5.46 -25.44 -11.09
CA GLY A 153 5.45 -26.68 -10.30
C GLY A 153 5.52 -26.50 -8.78
N VAL A 154 5.55 -25.27 -8.28
CA VAL A 154 5.68 -25.00 -6.84
C VAL A 154 4.32 -25.10 -6.16
N PRO A 155 4.19 -25.87 -5.05
CA PRO A 155 2.94 -25.93 -4.30
C PRO A 155 2.62 -24.60 -3.67
N VAL A 156 1.42 -24.10 -3.91
CA VAL A 156 0.91 -22.83 -3.40
C VAL A 156 -0.33 -23.04 -2.53
N SER A 157 -0.57 -22.14 -1.59
CA SER A 157 -1.65 -22.25 -0.60
C SER A 157 -2.24 -20.90 -0.29
N SER A 158 -3.54 -20.85 -0.04
CA SER A 158 -4.28 -19.73 0.57
C SER A 158 -4.64 -20.04 2.03
N ALA A 159 -3.95 -20.98 2.66
CA ALA A 159 -4.34 -21.60 3.93
C ALA A 159 -4.60 -20.63 5.09
N ILE A 160 -3.95 -19.47 5.11
CA ILE A 160 -4.18 -18.47 6.18
C ILE A 160 -5.56 -17.82 6.01
N GLU A 161 -5.88 -17.33 4.82
CA GLU A 161 -7.18 -16.69 4.59
C GLU A 161 -8.31 -17.72 4.65
N ASP A 162 -8.11 -18.92 4.14
CA ASP A 162 -9.08 -20.01 4.26
C ASP A 162 -9.37 -20.36 5.73
N THR A 163 -8.35 -20.32 6.60
CA THR A 163 -8.51 -20.54 8.04
C THR A 163 -9.23 -19.37 8.71
N LEU A 164 -8.84 -18.14 8.41
CA LEU A 164 -9.46 -16.95 9.00
C LEU A 164 -10.90 -16.75 8.53
N SER A 165 -11.19 -16.98 7.25
CA SER A 165 -12.54 -16.85 6.69
C SER A 165 -13.50 -17.91 7.20
N SER A 166 -13.01 -19.13 7.50
CA SER A 166 -13.78 -20.17 8.16
C SER A 166 -13.99 -19.97 9.68
N GLY A 167 -13.44 -18.89 10.24
CA GLY A 167 -13.52 -18.62 11.69
C GLY A 167 -12.58 -19.48 12.53
N GLY A 168 -11.54 -20.07 11.92
CA GLY A 168 -10.50 -20.84 12.60
C GLY A 168 -9.45 -19.97 13.29
N MET A 169 -8.65 -20.60 14.14
CA MET A 169 -7.48 -19.97 14.77
C MET A 169 -6.20 -20.30 13.98
N LEU A 170 -5.31 -19.33 13.86
CA LEU A 170 -3.99 -19.57 13.29
C LEU A 170 -3.10 -20.30 14.30
N ASN A 171 -2.56 -21.46 13.91
CA ASN A 171 -1.65 -22.26 14.72
C ASN A 171 -0.18 -21.84 14.55
N TYR A 172 0.08 -20.56 14.31
CA TYR A 172 1.43 -20.02 14.22
C TYR A 172 1.85 -19.35 15.52
N SER A 173 3.12 -19.51 15.90
CA SER A 173 3.67 -18.75 17.01
C SER A 173 3.75 -17.26 16.65
N SER A 174 3.67 -16.38 17.67
CA SER A 174 3.82 -14.93 17.42
C SER A 174 5.17 -14.57 16.77
N ILE A 175 6.22 -15.35 17.04
CA ILE A 175 7.53 -15.18 16.45
C ILE A 175 7.51 -15.55 14.96
N ALA A 176 6.94 -16.69 14.60
CA ALA A 176 6.81 -17.12 13.21
C ALA A 176 5.99 -16.11 12.38
N LEU A 177 4.86 -15.59 12.91
CA LEU A 177 4.10 -14.54 12.27
C LEU A 177 4.89 -13.23 12.12
N SER A 178 5.72 -12.88 13.10
CA SER A 178 6.53 -11.64 13.05
C SER A 178 7.71 -11.73 12.09
N LEU A 179 8.24 -12.94 11.86
CA LEU A 179 9.35 -13.20 10.92
C LEU A 179 8.86 -13.50 9.49
N GLY A 180 7.56 -13.76 9.30
CA GLY A 180 7.00 -14.08 8.00
C GLY A 180 7.14 -15.55 7.60
N GLU A 181 7.26 -16.47 8.57
CA GLU A 181 7.36 -17.91 8.34
C GLU A 181 5.97 -18.53 8.04
N TYR A 182 5.26 -17.93 7.09
CA TYR A 182 3.96 -18.38 6.63
C TYR A 182 3.76 -18.01 5.15
N ALA A 183 2.82 -18.66 4.48
CA ALA A 183 2.49 -18.36 3.09
C ALA A 183 1.89 -16.96 2.94
N ALA A 184 2.64 -16.03 2.32
CA ALA A 184 2.28 -14.61 2.19
C ALA A 184 2.87 -14.00 0.92
N PRO A 185 2.40 -12.80 0.51
CA PRO A 185 3.11 -12.00 -0.48
C PRO A 185 4.53 -11.72 -0.07
N MET A 186 5.46 -11.65 -1.03
CA MET A 186 6.91 -11.70 -0.74
C MET A 186 7.43 -10.57 0.17
N GLY A 187 6.80 -9.38 0.17
CA GLY A 187 7.25 -8.25 0.99
C GLY A 187 6.43 -8.02 2.27
N THR A 188 5.34 -8.77 2.50
CA THR A 188 4.38 -8.44 3.55
C THR A 188 4.55 -9.26 4.83
N GLY A 189 5.20 -10.42 4.77
CA GLY A 189 5.27 -11.36 5.90
C GLY A 189 6.13 -10.87 7.08
N ALA A 190 7.24 -10.20 6.83
CA ALA A 190 8.20 -9.83 7.87
C ALA A 190 7.76 -8.58 8.66
N ALA A 191 6.85 -8.75 9.60
CA ALA A 191 6.24 -7.65 10.36
C ALA A 191 7.27 -6.79 11.12
N LEU A 192 8.29 -7.39 11.74
CA LEU A 192 9.35 -6.66 12.45
C LEU A 192 10.14 -5.76 11.50
N VAL A 193 10.45 -6.24 10.30
CA VAL A 193 11.16 -5.46 9.28
C VAL A 193 10.30 -4.32 8.80
N LEU A 194 9.01 -4.56 8.55
CA LEU A 194 8.07 -3.52 8.14
C LEU A 194 7.89 -2.43 9.19
N LEU A 195 7.81 -2.78 10.48
CA LEU A 195 7.77 -1.82 11.57
C LEU A 195 9.05 -0.97 11.63
N ALA A 196 10.22 -1.58 11.47
CA ALA A 196 11.48 -0.86 11.43
C ALA A 196 11.55 0.12 10.24
N CYS A 197 11.10 -0.31 9.05
CA CYS A 197 10.98 0.57 7.87
C CYS A 197 10.02 1.74 8.11
N GLY A 198 8.87 1.47 8.73
CA GLY A 198 7.90 2.51 9.09
C GLY A 198 8.46 3.54 10.07
N LEU A 199 9.17 3.09 11.11
CA LEU A 199 9.84 3.98 12.06
C LEU A 199 10.94 4.82 11.40
N PHE A 200 11.68 4.25 10.47
CA PHE A 200 12.68 4.99 9.70
C PHE A 200 12.03 6.09 8.84
N LEU A 201 11.03 5.74 8.03
CA LEU A 201 10.31 6.72 7.19
C LEU A 201 9.67 7.82 8.02
N TRP A 202 9.16 7.48 9.19
CA TRP A 202 8.65 8.47 10.13
C TRP A 202 9.75 9.39 10.67
N SER A 203 10.92 8.87 11.03
CA SER A 203 12.05 9.67 11.52
C SER A 203 12.55 10.67 10.47
N GLN A 204 12.46 10.33 9.19
CA GLN A 204 12.79 11.19 8.05
C GLN A 204 11.67 12.19 7.71
N LYS A 205 10.51 12.14 8.39
CA LYS A 205 9.30 12.93 8.12
C LYS A 205 8.68 12.69 6.74
N ASP A 206 9.00 11.57 6.11
CA ASP A 206 8.45 11.16 4.82
C ASP A 206 7.08 10.50 4.99
N ALA A 207 6.91 9.68 6.04
CA ALA A 207 5.64 9.07 6.36
C ALA A 207 4.81 9.96 7.29
N HIS A 208 3.54 10.07 6.99
CA HIS A 208 2.57 10.76 7.82
C HIS A 208 2.00 9.81 8.88
N MET A 209 2.64 9.76 10.05
CA MET A 209 2.24 8.89 11.15
C MET A 209 0.74 8.91 11.47
N ALA A 210 0.10 10.07 11.30
CA ALA A 210 -1.33 10.23 11.57
C ALA A 210 -2.20 9.31 10.70
N ALA A 211 -1.89 9.16 9.40
CA ALA A 211 -2.64 8.28 8.50
C ALA A 211 -2.37 6.79 8.80
N SER A 212 -1.10 6.41 8.97
CA SER A 212 -0.72 5.01 9.24
C SER A 212 -1.24 4.54 10.60
N VAL A 213 -1.09 5.36 11.66
CA VAL A 213 -1.55 4.98 13.00
C VAL A 213 -3.07 4.93 13.07
N SER A 214 -3.79 5.88 12.47
CA SER A 214 -5.26 5.83 12.44
C SER A 214 -5.78 4.64 11.65
N PHE A 215 -5.13 4.26 10.56
CA PHE A 215 -5.44 3.06 9.80
C PHE A 215 -5.25 1.79 10.64
N LEU A 216 -4.06 1.60 11.23
CA LEU A 216 -3.77 0.42 12.05
C LEU A 216 -4.67 0.35 13.30
N ALA A 217 -4.92 1.50 13.95
CA ALA A 217 -5.81 1.57 15.09
C ALA A 217 -7.25 1.17 14.71
N THR A 218 -7.74 1.62 13.55
CA THR A 218 -9.07 1.25 13.06
C THR A 218 -9.15 -0.24 12.75
N CYS A 219 -8.16 -0.81 12.07
CA CYS A 219 -8.09 -2.26 11.81
C CYS A 219 -8.06 -3.06 13.14
N ALA A 220 -7.26 -2.62 14.11
CA ALA A 220 -7.16 -3.25 15.42
C ALA A 220 -8.50 -3.18 16.20
N LEU A 221 -9.17 -2.02 16.19
CA LEU A 221 -10.47 -1.84 16.84
C LEU A 221 -11.54 -2.75 16.20
N ILE A 222 -11.61 -2.80 14.87
CA ILE A 222 -12.56 -3.66 14.18
C ILE A 222 -12.29 -5.13 14.50
N ALA A 223 -11.03 -5.57 14.44
CA ALA A 223 -10.66 -6.95 14.78
C ALA A 223 -10.94 -7.30 16.25
N PHE A 224 -10.83 -6.34 17.17
CA PHE A 224 -11.12 -6.54 18.58
C PHE A 224 -12.62 -6.64 18.86
N PHE A 225 -13.43 -5.72 18.31
CA PHE A 225 -14.86 -5.69 18.58
C PHE A 225 -15.65 -6.68 17.72
N PHE A 226 -15.20 -6.96 16.51
CA PHE A 226 -15.83 -7.86 15.55
C PHE A 226 -14.87 -8.97 15.11
N PRO A 227 -14.40 -9.86 16.04
CA PRO A 227 -13.49 -10.93 15.68
C PRO A 227 -14.16 -11.91 14.71
N ARG A 228 -13.43 -12.37 13.69
CA ARG A 228 -13.92 -13.39 12.74
C ARG A 228 -14.00 -14.80 13.35
N GLN A 229 -13.33 -15.02 14.47
CA GLN A 229 -13.27 -16.31 15.11
C GLN A 229 -14.65 -16.80 15.58
N ALA A 230 -15.00 -18.04 15.23
CA ALA A 230 -16.27 -18.64 15.58
C ALA A 230 -16.49 -18.68 17.11
N GLY A 231 -17.67 -18.24 17.54
CA GLY A 231 -18.08 -18.21 18.95
C GLY A 231 -17.50 -17.07 19.79
N LEU A 232 -16.56 -16.26 19.23
CA LEU A 232 -16.00 -15.14 19.97
C LEU A 232 -16.82 -13.84 19.78
N ALA A 233 -17.50 -13.69 18.66
CA ALA A 233 -18.31 -12.51 18.33
C ALA A 233 -19.43 -12.30 19.36
N ASP A 234 -20.13 -13.36 19.74
CA ASP A 234 -21.28 -13.34 20.66
C ASP A 234 -20.88 -13.37 22.13
N SER A 235 -19.60 -13.46 22.44
CA SER A 235 -19.09 -13.57 23.79
C SER A 235 -18.88 -12.21 24.48
N ALA A 236 -18.99 -12.16 25.81
CA ALA A 236 -18.72 -10.93 26.55
C ALA A 236 -17.29 -10.43 26.36
N VAL A 237 -17.14 -9.17 25.94
CA VAL A 237 -15.87 -8.54 25.54
C VAL A 237 -14.81 -8.62 26.65
N LEU A 238 -15.19 -8.35 27.88
CA LEU A 238 -14.27 -8.32 29.03
C LEU A 238 -13.77 -9.72 29.44
N VAL A 239 -14.60 -10.75 29.29
CA VAL A 239 -14.24 -12.12 29.71
C VAL A 239 -13.27 -12.76 28.72
N ASN A 240 -13.40 -12.45 27.44
CA ASN A 240 -12.60 -13.02 26.35
C ASN A 240 -11.62 -12.02 25.72
N ALA A 241 -11.04 -11.12 26.52
CA ALA A 241 -10.10 -10.11 26.04
C ALA A 241 -8.83 -10.72 25.43
N LEU A 242 -8.26 -11.77 26.02
CA LEU A 242 -7.04 -12.43 25.51
C LEU A 242 -7.23 -13.08 24.14
N PRO A 243 -8.27 -13.91 23.89
CA PRO A 243 -8.55 -14.42 22.54
C PRO A 243 -8.80 -13.30 21.52
N ARG A 244 -9.49 -12.21 21.90
CA ARG A 244 -9.71 -11.06 21.02
C ARG A 244 -8.40 -10.36 20.65
N LEU A 245 -7.45 -10.23 21.58
CA LEU A 245 -6.12 -9.71 21.29
C LEU A 245 -5.34 -10.62 20.33
N GLN A 246 -5.53 -11.94 20.40
CA GLN A 246 -4.96 -12.86 19.42
C GLN A 246 -5.55 -12.62 18.02
N CYS A 247 -6.86 -12.41 17.91
CA CYS A 247 -7.48 -12.01 16.63
C CYS A 247 -6.89 -10.70 16.09
N VAL A 248 -6.70 -9.68 16.94
CA VAL A 248 -6.05 -8.42 16.54
C VAL A 248 -4.64 -8.67 16.03
N ARG A 249 -3.86 -9.49 16.73
CA ARG A 249 -2.51 -9.87 16.29
C ARG A 249 -2.56 -10.54 14.92
N ASP A 250 -3.43 -11.53 14.76
CA ASP A 250 -3.52 -12.30 13.52
C ASP A 250 -3.95 -11.43 12.34
N GLU A 251 -4.94 -10.54 12.54
CA GLU A 251 -5.39 -9.61 11.50
C GLU A 251 -4.36 -8.54 11.13
N LEU A 252 -3.57 -8.05 12.08
CA LEU A 252 -2.54 -7.04 11.80
C LEU A 252 -1.27 -7.62 11.21
N LEU A 253 -0.85 -8.81 11.66
CA LEU A 253 0.41 -9.42 11.23
C LEU A 253 0.28 -10.22 9.93
N THR A 254 -0.95 -10.59 9.52
CA THR A 254 -1.18 -11.32 8.26
C THR A 254 -1.67 -10.40 7.14
N GLY A 255 -1.54 -10.87 5.90
CA GLY A 255 -1.91 -10.09 4.73
C GLY A 255 -1.03 -8.85 4.51
N ALA A 256 -1.56 -7.84 3.87
CA ALA A 256 -0.81 -6.64 3.49
C ALA A 256 -1.07 -5.42 4.39
N VAL A 257 -1.66 -5.59 5.60
CA VAL A 257 -2.08 -4.47 6.46
C VAL A 257 -0.87 -3.63 6.89
N LEU A 258 0.15 -4.23 7.51
CA LEU A 258 1.37 -3.52 7.92
C LEU A 258 2.14 -2.94 6.74
N PHE A 259 2.28 -3.71 5.66
CA PHE A 259 2.92 -3.25 4.44
C PHE A 259 2.24 -2.00 3.88
N SER A 260 0.92 -2.03 3.80
CA SER A 260 0.14 -0.89 3.28
C SER A 260 0.21 0.34 4.17
N ALA A 261 0.26 0.16 5.50
CA ALA A 261 0.46 1.25 6.44
C ALA A 261 1.79 1.99 6.23
N VAL A 262 2.82 1.28 5.74
CA VAL A 262 4.15 1.84 5.50
C VAL A 262 4.27 2.40 4.08
N PHE A 263 3.91 1.62 3.05
CA PHE A 263 4.26 1.89 1.66
C PHE A 263 3.12 2.44 0.80
N LEU A 264 1.84 2.17 1.11
CA LEU A 264 0.72 2.58 0.26
C LEU A 264 -0.01 3.82 0.76
N ILE A 265 -0.28 3.90 2.07
CA ILE A 265 -1.13 4.96 2.65
C ILE A 265 -0.43 6.33 2.66
N ASN A 266 0.90 6.35 2.73
CA ASN A 266 1.70 7.57 2.86
C ASN A 266 2.10 8.21 1.53
N GLU A 267 1.51 7.79 0.42
CA GLU A 267 1.82 8.35 -0.89
C GLU A 267 1.46 9.86 -0.92
N PRO A 268 2.44 10.74 -1.26
CA PRO A 268 2.30 12.19 -1.05
C PRO A 268 1.18 12.88 -1.82
N TYR A 269 0.85 12.38 -3.02
CA TYR A 269 -0.14 13.01 -3.91
C TYR A 269 -1.55 12.48 -3.72
N THR A 270 -1.72 11.28 -3.15
CA THR A 270 -3.02 10.62 -3.02
C THR A 270 -3.57 10.63 -1.60
N CYS A 271 -2.69 10.77 -0.60
CA CYS A 271 -3.09 10.94 0.79
C CYS A 271 -3.59 12.37 1.04
N ALA A 272 -4.51 12.54 1.99
CA ALA A 272 -4.96 13.86 2.44
C ALA A 272 -3.81 14.76 2.92
N HIS A 273 -3.88 16.07 2.64
CA HIS A 273 -2.78 17.00 2.89
C HIS A 273 -2.73 17.49 4.33
N HIS A 274 -3.88 17.65 4.99
CA HIS A 274 -3.99 18.20 6.34
C HIS A 274 -4.01 17.09 7.41
N ARG A 275 -3.65 17.42 8.64
CA ARG A 275 -3.50 16.45 9.73
C ARG A 275 -4.82 15.73 10.07
N MET A 276 -5.92 16.46 10.16
CA MET A 276 -7.23 15.87 10.46
C MET A 276 -7.75 15.05 9.28
N GLY A 277 -7.57 15.56 8.05
CA GLY A 277 -7.86 14.82 6.83
C GLY A 277 -7.10 13.50 6.74
N ARG A 278 -5.82 13.46 7.15
CA ARG A 278 -5.03 12.23 7.21
C ARG A 278 -5.55 11.21 8.20
N ILE A 279 -6.00 11.67 9.38
CA ILE A 279 -6.64 10.78 10.38
C ILE A 279 -7.92 10.20 9.79
N LEU A 280 -8.77 11.05 9.21
CA LEU A 280 -10.03 10.60 8.59
C LEU A 280 -9.77 9.65 7.42
N TYR A 281 -8.79 9.99 6.56
CA TYR A 281 -8.35 9.13 5.46
C TYR A 281 -7.93 7.76 5.96
N GLY A 282 -7.05 7.68 6.97
CA GLY A 282 -6.60 6.42 7.55
C GLY A 282 -7.73 5.61 8.18
N VAL A 283 -8.67 6.26 8.88
CA VAL A 283 -9.87 5.60 9.43
C VAL A 283 -10.73 5.01 8.31
N LEU A 284 -11.00 5.78 7.26
CA LEU A 284 -11.82 5.30 6.13
C LEU A 284 -11.15 4.14 5.39
N VAL A 285 -9.84 4.24 5.11
CA VAL A 285 -9.08 3.12 4.51
C VAL A 285 -9.15 1.89 5.42
N GLY A 286 -9.05 2.06 6.75
CA GLY A 286 -9.14 0.96 7.72
C GLY A 286 -10.50 0.27 7.68
N VAL A 287 -11.59 1.04 7.72
CA VAL A 287 -12.96 0.49 7.67
C VAL A 287 -13.20 -0.26 6.37
N VAL A 288 -12.87 0.36 5.23
CA VAL A 288 -13.09 -0.25 3.91
C VAL A 288 -12.19 -1.47 3.72
N SER A 289 -10.94 -1.42 4.19
CA SER A 289 -10.00 -2.55 4.12
C SER A 289 -10.50 -3.76 4.92
N MET A 290 -10.93 -3.54 6.15
CA MET A 290 -11.50 -4.63 6.97
C MET A 290 -12.82 -5.13 6.38
N GLY A 291 -13.62 -4.26 5.76
CA GLY A 291 -14.81 -4.65 5.01
C GLY A 291 -14.48 -5.61 3.87
N PHE A 292 -13.49 -5.27 3.03
CA PHE A 292 -13.02 -6.16 1.96
C PHE A 292 -12.46 -7.47 2.52
N ARG A 293 -11.75 -7.41 3.63
CA ARG A 293 -11.13 -8.59 4.24
C ARG A 293 -12.16 -9.54 4.89
N TYR A 294 -13.24 -9.01 5.44
CA TYR A 294 -14.27 -9.82 6.13
C TYR A 294 -15.34 -10.35 5.18
N TYR A 295 -15.69 -9.59 4.16
CA TYR A 295 -16.79 -9.93 3.25
C TYR A 295 -16.35 -10.11 1.80
N GLY A 296 -15.12 -9.73 1.47
CA GLY A 296 -14.58 -9.85 0.12
C GLY A 296 -14.00 -11.23 -0.16
N VAL A 297 -13.74 -11.46 -1.43
CA VAL A 297 -13.06 -12.67 -1.93
C VAL A 297 -11.53 -12.53 -1.88
N TYR A 298 -11.02 -11.29 -1.76
CA TYR A 298 -9.60 -10.98 -1.91
C TYR A 298 -8.93 -10.70 -0.58
N GLU A 299 -7.89 -11.47 -0.26
CA GLU A 299 -7.10 -11.35 0.97
C GLU A 299 -6.46 -9.97 1.13
N THR A 300 -5.90 -9.42 0.06
CA THR A 300 -5.26 -8.10 0.03
C THR A 300 -6.23 -6.99 -0.36
N GLY A 301 -7.37 -6.91 0.31
CA GLY A 301 -8.40 -5.88 0.09
C GLY A 301 -7.92 -4.44 0.32
N VAL A 302 -6.77 -4.23 0.98
CA VAL A 302 -6.23 -2.90 1.30
C VAL A 302 -5.98 -2.06 0.05
N CYS A 303 -5.47 -2.65 -1.04
CA CYS A 303 -5.23 -1.91 -2.29
C CYS A 303 -6.53 -1.34 -2.87
N PHE A 304 -7.61 -2.13 -2.86
CA PHE A 304 -8.94 -1.66 -3.29
C PHE A 304 -9.50 -0.59 -2.34
N ALA A 305 -9.27 -0.74 -1.03
CA ALA A 305 -9.66 0.26 -0.04
C ALA A 305 -8.94 1.60 -0.26
N VAL A 306 -7.63 1.56 -0.51
CA VAL A 306 -6.84 2.77 -0.85
C VAL A 306 -7.40 3.44 -2.09
N LEU A 307 -7.69 2.70 -3.17
CA LEU A 307 -8.27 3.25 -4.39
C LEU A 307 -9.66 3.87 -4.15
N ALA A 308 -10.52 3.19 -3.40
CA ALA A 308 -11.85 3.69 -3.06
C ALA A 308 -11.79 5.00 -2.27
N VAL A 309 -10.89 5.09 -1.27
CA VAL A 309 -10.76 6.30 -0.45
C VAL A 309 -9.98 7.39 -1.18
N ASN A 310 -9.04 7.07 -2.07
CA ASN A 310 -8.38 8.06 -2.93
C ASN A 310 -9.38 8.83 -3.79
N SER A 311 -10.47 8.19 -4.25
CA SER A 311 -11.50 8.88 -5.04
C SER A 311 -12.19 10.02 -4.29
N ILE A 312 -12.19 9.97 -2.95
CA ILE A 312 -12.80 10.98 -2.09
C ILE A 312 -11.79 11.84 -1.32
N SER A 313 -10.47 11.59 -1.45
CA SER A 313 -9.43 12.30 -0.70
C SER A 313 -9.47 13.82 -0.92
N ALA A 314 -9.66 14.26 -2.15
CA ALA A 314 -9.82 15.68 -2.47
C ALA A 314 -11.08 16.31 -1.84
N TRP A 315 -12.15 15.53 -1.64
CA TRP A 315 -13.34 16.00 -0.94
C TRP A 315 -13.09 16.11 0.56
N ILE A 316 -12.31 15.20 1.15
CA ILE A 316 -11.88 15.26 2.56
C ILE A 316 -11.14 16.57 2.80
N ASP A 317 -10.15 16.90 1.99
CA ASP A 317 -9.37 18.14 2.12
C ASP A 317 -10.24 19.40 1.98
N ARG A 318 -11.15 19.43 0.99
CA ARG A 318 -12.08 20.54 0.81
C ARG A 318 -13.03 20.73 2.01
N THR A 319 -13.49 19.62 2.58
CA THR A 319 -14.41 19.64 3.73
C THR A 319 -13.69 20.14 4.98
N GLU A 320 -12.45 19.67 5.22
CA GLU A 320 -11.61 20.13 6.31
C GLU A 320 -11.33 21.65 6.20
N MET A 321 -10.98 22.14 5.02
CA MET A 321 -10.76 23.56 4.77
C MET A 321 -12.03 24.41 5.01
N ARG A 322 -13.21 23.90 4.63
CA ARG A 322 -14.48 24.57 4.93
C ARG A 322 -14.76 24.63 6.42
N LEU A 323 -14.56 23.52 7.14
CA LEU A 323 -14.76 23.45 8.58
C LEU A 323 -13.79 24.40 9.32
N TYR A 324 -12.53 24.44 8.89
CA TYR A 324 -11.53 25.33 9.45
C TYR A 324 -11.93 26.80 9.28
N ARG A 325 -12.40 27.20 8.09
CA ARG A 325 -12.89 28.56 7.84
C ARG A 325 -14.09 28.92 8.71
N LEU A 326 -15.04 27.99 8.88
CA LEU A 326 -16.20 28.20 9.75
C LEU A 326 -15.83 28.38 11.21
N LEU A 327 -14.88 27.54 11.72
CA LEU A 327 -14.45 27.59 13.13
C LEU A 327 -13.65 28.85 13.45
N TYR A 328 -12.82 29.32 12.52
CA TYR A 328 -11.94 30.48 12.74
C TYR A 328 -12.44 31.77 12.11
N HIS A 329 -13.69 31.81 11.63
CA HIS A 329 -14.33 32.98 10.98
C HIS A 329 -13.44 33.65 9.90
N LEU A 330 -12.66 32.87 9.17
CA LEU A 330 -11.80 33.36 8.10
C LEU A 330 -12.62 33.73 6.86
N PRO A 331 -12.37 34.90 6.22
CA PRO A 331 -13.09 35.29 5.01
C PRO A 331 -12.85 34.26 3.89
N ALA A 332 -13.87 34.08 3.03
CA ALA A 332 -13.74 33.26 1.84
C ALA A 332 -12.59 33.85 0.99
N SER A 333 -11.57 33.03 0.68
CA SER A 333 -10.48 33.50 -0.20
C SER A 333 -11.09 33.87 -1.56
N GLY A 334 -10.77 35.06 -2.02
CA GLY A 334 -11.37 35.69 -3.22
C GLY A 334 -10.95 35.06 -4.56
N ALA A 335 -11.20 33.79 -4.74
CA ALA A 335 -11.11 33.09 -6.04
C ALA A 335 -12.37 33.27 -6.89
N GLY A 336 -13.04 34.41 -6.76
CA GLY A 336 -14.29 34.75 -7.46
C GLY A 336 -14.38 36.18 -7.97
N LYS A 337 -13.27 36.93 -8.03
CA LYS A 337 -13.29 38.32 -8.51
C LYS A 337 -12.58 38.59 -9.84
N GLU A 338 -11.96 37.59 -10.46
CA GLU A 338 -11.30 37.74 -11.77
C GLU A 338 -12.08 37.13 -12.95
N ALA A 339 -13.34 36.76 -12.75
CA ALA A 339 -14.21 36.27 -13.85
C ALA A 339 -15.36 37.23 -14.17
N ALA A 340 -15.29 38.49 -13.72
CA ALA A 340 -16.34 39.51 -13.94
C ALA A 340 -15.76 40.91 -14.21
N GLU A 341 -14.58 41.02 -14.86
CA GLU A 341 -14.13 42.22 -15.54
C GLU A 341 -13.62 41.87 -16.94
#